data_269f093a5a7f44e1d8f1b6f0e2490763
#
_entry.id   269f093a5a7f44e1d8f1b6f0e2490763
#
_cell.length_a   1.000
_cell.length_b   1.000
_cell.length_c   1.000
_cell.angle_alpha   90.00
_cell.angle_beta   90.00
_cell.angle_gamma   90.00
#
_symmetry.space_group_name_H-M   'P 1'
#
loop_
_entity.id
_entity.type
_entity.pdbx_description
1 polymer ?
#
loop_
_entity_poly.entity_id
_entity_poly.type
_entity_poly.pdbx_seq_one_letter_code
_entity_poly.pdbx_strand_id
1 'polypeptide(L)'
;LSPEELAERRAQNPMLPSAVAAIPLKVGERVVGVLSVANVRPDARAFSKQDGAMLSALSDYAAIAIENAHIYTALEQATERERTFIRGAFERYVAPTVVDRVLENPEAMQLGGRRQEISVVFADVRGFTTYSEQAPPEDVVKLLNEYFTLATEIIFNREGTLDKFLGDAVMAFFNAPEEQADHPYRAVDAALALQRAIAERNVSVDGEALTFGIGVHLGDVVVGNIGTSKAMNYTAIGDTVNVAKRLQERALPGQVLITEEVYQRLGNTVEAEYMGEMSIKGRQQPVHVYHLLGLA
;
A
#
# COMPACT_ATOMS: atom_id res chain seq x y z
N LEU A 1 -60.55 6.74 -23.53
CA LEU A 1 -61.40 7.36 -22.50
C LEU A 1 -62.35 8.34 -23.19
N SER A 2 -63.60 8.34 -22.81
CA SER A 2 -64.59 9.35 -23.26
C SER A 2 -64.20 10.74 -22.67
N PRO A 3 -64.71 11.86 -23.27
CA PRO A 3 -64.45 13.20 -22.69
C PRO A 3 -64.97 13.32 -21.24
N GLU A 4 -66.02 12.60 -20.90
CA GLU A 4 -66.61 12.56 -19.54
C GLU A 4 -65.74 11.82 -18.56
N GLU A 5 -65.20 10.64 -18.91
CA GLU A 5 -64.26 9.88 -18.10
C GLU A 5 -62.94 10.63 -17.88
N LEU A 6 -62.47 11.40 -18.87
CA LEU A 6 -61.30 12.26 -18.76
C LEU A 6 -61.54 13.44 -17.80
N ALA A 7 -62.74 14.04 -17.83
CA ALA A 7 -63.12 15.12 -16.93
C ALA A 7 -63.20 14.65 -15.46
N GLU A 8 -63.77 13.46 -15.20
CA GLU A 8 -63.81 12.86 -13.86
C GLU A 8 -62.40 12.54 -13.32
N ARG A 9 -61.56 11.94 -14.14
CA ARG A 9 -60.18 11.64 -13.73
C ARG A 9 -59.35 12.90 -13.46
N ARG A 10 -59.58 13.99 -14.21
CA ARG A 10 -58.96 15.29 -13.96
C ARG A 10 -59.44 15.95 -12.68
N ALA A 11 -60.72 15.80 -12.36
CA ALA A 11 -61.25 16.29 -11.08
C ALA A 11 -60.61 15.58 -9.88
N GLN A 12 -60.25 14.30 -10.02
CA GLN A 12 -59.57 13.51 -9.02
C GLN A 12 -58.04 13.74 -9.02
N ASN A 13 -57.43 14.09 -10.18
CA ASN A 13 -56.00 14.37 -10.32
C ASN A 13 -55.76 15.58 -11.22
N PRO A 14 -55.65 16.80 -10.66
CA PRO A 14 -55.45 18.04 -11.41
C PRO A 14 -54.18 18.06 -12.25
N MET A 15 -53.23 17.19 -11.96
CA MET A 15 -51.96 17.07 -12.69
C MET A 15 -52.05 16.11 -13.89
N LEU A 16 -53.21 15.59 -14.21
CA LEU A 16 -53.39 14.73 -15.37
C LEU A 16 -53.16 15.52 -16.66
N PRO A 17 -52.20 15.12 -17.52
CA PRO A 17 -51.83 15.89 -18.70
C PRO A 17 -52.97 15.89 -19.73
N SER A 18 -53.16 17.04 -20.40
CA SER A 18 -54.12 17.21 -21.50
C SER A 18 -53.55 16.71 -22.84
N ALA A 19 -52.24 16.77 -23.00
CA ALA A 19 -51.52 16.23 -24.14
C ALA A 19 -50.14 15.76 -23.70
N VAL A 20 -49.67 14.67 -24.29
CA VAL A 20 -48.32 14.10 -24.03
C VAL A 20 -47.69 13.85 -25.39
N ALA A 21 -46.44 14.25 -25.54
CA ALA A 21 -45.57 13.85 -26.63
C ALA A 21 -44.37 13.07 -26.03
N ALA A 22 -44.09 11.89 -26.56
CA ALA A 22 -42.98 11.06 -26.13
C ALA A 22 -42.10 10.66 -27.36
N ILE A 23 -40.83 10.90 -27.27
CA ILE A 23 -39.86 10.65 -28.35
C ILE A 23 -38.73 9.81 -27.80
N PRO A 24 -38.31 8.71 -28.48
CA PRO A 24 -37.21 7.90 -28.03
C PRO A 24 -35.88 8.64 -28.21
N LEU A 25 -35.02 8.59 -27.20
CA LEU A 25 -33.63 9.01 -27.27
C LEU A 25 -32.87 7.86 -27.90
N LYS A 26 -32.35 8.07 -29.12
CA LYS A 26 -31.65 7.03 -29.88
C LYS A 26 -30.21 7.38 -30.14
N VAL A 27 -29.32 6.37 -30.01
CA VAL A 27 -27.94 6.42 -30.48
C VAL A 27 -27.77 5.28 -31.48
N GLY A 28 -27.74 5.60 -32.77
CA GLY A 28 -27.86 4.61 -33.85
C GLY A 28 -29.20 3.86 -33.76
N GLU A 29 -29.15 2.55 -33.68
CA GLU A 29 -30.34 1.65 -33.55
C GLU A 29 -30.79 1.45 -32.10
N ARG A 30 -30.01 1.87 -31.13
CA ARG A 30 -30.25 1.62 -29.70
C ARG A 30 -31.04 2.77 -29.08
N VAL A 31 -32.10 2.43 -28.33
CA VAL A 31 -32.86 3.38 -27.51
C VAL A 31 -32.19 3.47 -26.13
N VAL A 32 -31.73 4.65 -25.74
CA VAL A 32 -31.06 4.93 -24.46
C VAL A 32 -32.00 5.57 -23.44
N GLY A 33 -33.18 6.01 -23.89
CA GLY A 33 -34.18 6.63 -23.02
C GLY A 33 -35.39 7.12 -23.79
N VAL A 34 -36.26 7.84 -23.11
CA VAL A 34 -37.42 8.49 -23.70
C VAL A 34 -37.54 9.92 -23.16
N LEU A 35 -37.60 10.89 -24.07
CA LEU A 35 -37.95 12.25 -23.73
C LEU A 35 -39.46 12.42 -23.80
N SER A 36 -40.11 12.81 -22.70
CA SER A 36 -41.52 13.08 -22.67
C SER A 36 -41.81 14.51 -22.22
N VAL A 37 -42.76 15.13 -22.89
CA VAL A 37 -43.27 16.48 -22.57
C VAL A 37 -44.77 16.39 -22.43
N ALA A 38 -45.30 17.03 -21.40
CA ALA A 38 -46.75 16.98 -21.08
C ALA A 38 -47.32 18.40 -20.86
N ASN A 39 -48.47 18.65 -21.43
CA ASN A 39 -49.29 19.82 -21.10
C ASN A 39 -50.26 19.44 -20.00
N VAL A 40 -50.20 20.11 -18.85
CA VAL A 40 -51.10 19.88 -17.70
C VAL A 40 -52.24 20.86 -17.65
N ARG A 41 -52.23 21.95 -18.41
CA ARG A 41 -53.31 22.93 -18.47
C ARG A 41 -54.47 22.36 -19.27
N PRO A 42 -55.73 22.44 -18.79
CA PRO A 42 -56.90 21.91 -19.48
C PRO A 42 -57.17 22.52 -20.85
N ASP A 43 -56.79 23.80 -21.03
CA ASP A 43 -56.98 24.60 -22.23
C ASP A 43 -55.74 24.61 -23.17
N ALA A 44 -54.70 23.84 -22.79
CA ALA A 44 -53.49 23.78 -23.59
C ALA A 44 -53.73 23.08 -24.94
N ARG A 45 -53.19 23.66 -26.02
CA ARG A 45 -53.26 23.06 -27.34
C ARG A 45 -52.53 21.71 -27.40
N ALA A 46 -52.97 20.84 -28.27
CA ALA A 46 -52.24 19.62 -28.60
C ALA A 46 -50.90 19.96 -29.27
N PHE A 47 -49.94 19.05 -29.13
CA PHE A 47 -48.62 19.23 -29.78
C PHE A 47 -48.77 19.20 -31.31
N SER A 48 -48.19 20.19 -31.99
CA SER A 48 -48.17 20.31 -33.44
C SER A 48 -47.05 19.47 -34.06
N LYS A 49 -47.05 19.29 -35.38
CA LYS A 49 -45.92 18.67 -36.12
C LYS A 49 -44.60 19.44 -35.94
N GLN A 50 -44.67 20.77 -35.78
CA GLN A 50 -43.50 21.60 -35.56
C GLN A 50 -42.90 21.37 -34.13
N ASP A 51 -43.79 21.22 -33.12
CA ASP A 51 -43.37 20.85 -31.76
C ASP A 51 -42.68 19.47 -31.77
N GLY A 52 -43.23 18.52 -32.54
CA GLY A 52 -42.66 17.19 -32.72
C GLY A 52 -41.28 17.21 -33.35
N ALA A 53 -41.09 18.03 -34.41
CA ALA A 53 -39.78 18.18 -35.05
C ALA A 53 -38.75 18.79 -34.10
N MET A 54 -39.13 19.79 -33.31
CA MET A 54 -38.25 20.41 -32.30
C MET A 54 -37.87 19.44 -31.19
N LEU A 55 -38.86 18.67 -30.69
CA LEU A 55 -38.64 17.65 -29.68
C LEU A 55 -37.72 16.53 -30.22
N SER A 56 -37.85 16.15 -31.51
CA SER A 56 -36.97 15.19 -32.14
C SER A 56 -35.51 15.67 -32.15
N ALA A 57 -35.29 16.91 -32.57
CA ALA A 57 -33.95 17.51 -32.57
C ALA A 57 -33.36 17.58 -31.16
N LEU A 58 -34.17 17.95 -30.14
CA LEU A 58 -33.72 17.96 -28.74
C LEU A 58 -33.41 16.54 -28.25
N SER A 59 -34.19 15.53 -28.66
CA SER A 59 -33.98 14.15 -28.26
C SER A 59 -32.67 13.59 -28.84
N ASP A 60 -32.29 13.97 -30.05
CA ASP A 60 -31.03 13.57 -30.66
C ASP A 60 -29.85 14.15 -29.87
N TYR A 61 -29.88 15.45 -29.54
CA TYR A 61 -28.83 16.07 -28.69
C TYR A 61 -28.79 15.46 -27.29
N ALA A 62 -29.94 15.22 -26.65
CA ALA A 62 -30.01 14.60 -25.33
C ALA A 62 -29.46 13.17 -25.34
N ALA A 63 -29.78 12.39 -26.38
CA ALA A 63 -29.28 11.04 -26.55
C ALA A 63 -27.73 11.02 -26.63
N ILE A 64 -27.14 11.91 -27.44
CA ILE A 64 -25.69 12.04 -27.57
C ILE A 64 -25.07 12.46 -26.23
N ALA A 65 -25.66 13.44 -25.54
CA ALA A 65 -25.14 13.92 -24.26
C ALA A 65 -25.16 12.83 -23.19
N ILE A 66 -26.23 12.05 -23.09
CA ILE A 66 -26.36 10.94 -22.16
C ILE A 66 -25.37 9.83 -22.49
N GLU A 67 -25.24 9.46 -23.75
CA GLU A 67 -24.27 8.46 -24.19
C GLU A 67 -22.82 8.87 -23.88
N ASN A 68 -22.47 10.12 -24.17
CA ASN A 68 -21.15 10.66 -23.84
C ASN A 68 -20.90 10.60 -22.32
N ALA A 69 -21.87 11.00 -21.51
CA ALA A 69 -21.75 10.92 -20.06
C ALA A 69 -21.51 9.47 -19.58
N HIS A 70 -22.25 8.50 -20.14
CA HIS A 70 -22.05 7.09 -19.83
C HIS A 70 -20.65 6.58 -20.25
N ILE A 71 -20.18 6.97 -21.45
CA ILE A 71 -18.84 6.61 -21.94
C ILE A 71 -17.76 7.20 -21.04
N TYR A 72 -17.87 8.47 -20.65
CA TYR A 72 -16.91 9.10 -19.74
C TYR A 72 -16.86 8.40 -18.38
N THR A 73 -18.01 8.12 -17.79
CA THR A 73 -18.08 7.41 -16.50
C THR A 73 -17.50 5.99 -16.60
N ALA A 74 -17.79 5.27 -17.68
CA ALA A 74 -17.23 3.93 -17.90
C ALA A 74 -15.72 3.95 -18.11
N LEU A 75 -15.20 4.92 -18.84
CA LEU A 75 -13.76 5.11 -19.06
C LEU A 75 -13.04 5.44 -17.75
N GLU A 76 -13.58 6.37 -16.95
CA GLU A 76 -13.04 6.74 -15.65
C GLU A 76 -12.98 5.53 -14.70
N GLN A 77 -14.07 4.75 -14.64
CA GLN A 77 -14.11 3.53 -13.84
C GLN A 77 -13.13 2.46 -14.34
N ALA A 78 -12.96 2.31 -15.65
CA ALA A 78 -12.01 1.36 -16.22
C ALA A 78 -10.56 1.77 -15.87
N THR A 79 -10.22 3.05 -16.02
CA THR A 79 -8.90 3.59 -15.68
C THR A 79 -8.58 3.41 -14.19
N GLU A 80 -9.56 3.67 -13.30
CA GLU A 80 -9.36 3.51 -11.86
C GLU A 80 -9.19 2.04 -11.46
N ARG A 81 -9.94 1.13 -12.08
CA ARG A 81 -9.76 -0.33 -11.88
C ARG A 81 -8.38 -0.79 -12.33
N GLU A 82 -7.91 -0.30 -13.47
CA GLU A 82 -6.58 -0.63 -13.99
C GLU A 82 -5.48 -0.11 -13.06
N ARG A 83 -5.57 1.14 -12.59
CA ARG A 83 -4.64 1.70 -11.60
C ARG A 83 -4.62 0.89 -10.31
N THR A 84 -5.79 0.54 -9.77
CA THR A 84 -5.91 -0.26 -8.55
C THR A 84 -5.31 -1.65 -8.73
N PHE A 85 -5.54 -2.28 -9.88
CA PHE A 85 -4.98 -3.59 -10.20
C PHE A 85 -3.45 -3.55 -10.30
N ILE A 86 -2.90 -2.57 -11.04
CA ILE A 86 -1.46 -2.37 -11.20
C ILE A 86 -0.83 -2.11 -9.82
N ARG A 87 -1.41 -1.19 -9.04
CA ARG A 87 -0.96 -0.88 -7.68
C ARG A 87 -0.90 -2.13 -6.81
N GLY A 88 -1.99 -2.87 -6.68
CA GLY A 88 -2.04 -4.08 -5.85
C GLY A 88 -1.12 -5.22 -6.33
N ALA A 89 -0.78 -5.26 -7.62
CA ALA A 89 0.22 -6.19 -8.15
C ALA A 89 1.64 -5.77 -7.72
N PHE A 90 1.96 -4.47 -7.81
CA PHE A 90 3.28 -3.95 -7.44
C PHE A 90 3.54 -3.94 -5.93
N GLU A 91 2.53 -3.65 -5.10
CA GLU A 91 2.64 -3.66 -3.64
C GLU A 91 3.04 -5.02 -3.04
N ARG A 92 2.94 -6.10 -3.83
CA ARG A 92 3.44 -7.43 -3.43
C ARG A 92 4.94 -7.60 -3.58
N TYR A 93 5.59 -6.75 -4.36
CA TYR A 93 7.02 -6.85 -4.68
C TYR A 93 7.83 -5.66 -4.20
N VAL A 94 7.16 -4.54 -3.91
CA VAL A 94 7.79 -3.26 -3.55
C VAL A 94 6.97 -2.62 -2.44
N ALA A 95 7.66 -1.97 -1.49
CA ALA A 95 6.99 -1.27 -0.39
C ALA A 95 5.94 -0.27 -0.91
N PRO A 96 4.76 -0.15 -0.28
CA PRO A 96 3.67 0.71 -0.72
C PRO A 96 4.09 2.17 -0.96
N THR A 97 4.94 2.72 -0.08
CA THR A 97 5.49 4.08 -0.20
C THR A 97 6.33 4.29 -1.47
N VAL A 98 7.02 3.24 -1.93
CA VAL A 98 7.78 3.29 -3.19
C VAL A 98 6.85 3.23 -4.39
N VAL A 99 5.77 2.43 -4.31
CA VAL A 99 4.73 2.35 -5.36
C VAL A 99 4.03 3.70 -5.51
N ASP A 100 3.64 4.34 -4.42
CA ASP A 100 3.02 5.67 -4.43
C ASP A 100 3.91 6.70 -5.12
N ARG A 101 5.19 6.73 -4.75
CA ARG A 101 6.17 7.64 -5.35
C ARG A 101 6.35 7.43 -6.86
N VAL A 102 6.32 6.19 -7.33
CA VAL A 102 6.41 5.86 -8.77
C VAL A 102 5.15 6.27 -9.52
N LEU A 103 3.98 6.07 -8.93
CA LEU A 103 2.70 6.45 -9.53
C LEU A 103 2.50 7.97 -9.59
N GLU A 104 3.02 8.71 -8.61
CA GLU A 104 2.99 10.17 -8.58
C GLU A 104 4.03 10.81 -9.50
N ASN A 105 5.21 10.20 -9.60
CA ASN A 105 6.30 10.69 -10.44
C ASN A 105 7.02 9.52 -11.14
N PRO A 106 6.62 9.16 -12.38
CA PRO A 106 7.28 8.09 -13.14
C PRO A 106 8.78 8.32 -13.38
N GLU A 107 9.25 9.57 -13.36
CA GLU A 107 10.69 9.87 -13.45
C GLU A 107 11.47 9.45 -12.20
N ALA A 108 10.80 9.20 -11.08
CA ALA A 108 11.42 8.64 -9.88
C ALA A 108 11.96 7.21 -10.08
N MET A 109 11.63 6.55 -11.19
CA MET A 109 12.19 5.25 -11.58
C MET A 109 13.59 5.31 -12.21
N GLN A 110 14.19 6.50 -12.34
CA GLN A 110 15.55 6.59 -12.86
C GLN A 110 16.56 5.95 -11.91
N LEU A 111 17.60 5.32 -12.51
CA LEU A 111 18.72 4.80 -11.75
C LEU A 111 19.44 5.93 -11.01
N GLY A 112 19.78 5.66 -9.75
CA GLY A 112 20.49 6.62 -8.91
C GLY A 112 20.05 6.52 -7.46
N GLY A 113 20.73 7.25 -6.61
CA GLY A 113 20.43 7.32 -5.19
C GLY A 113 20.88 8.64 -4.58
N ARG A 114 20.36 8.93 -3.40
CA ARG A 114 20.76 10.09 -2.60
C ARG A 114 21.47 9.63 -1.32
N ARG A 115 22.44 10.42 -0.86
CA ARG A 115 23.03 10.21 0.47
C ARG A 115 22.03 10.63 1.52
N GLN A 116 21.76 9.73 2.47
CA GLN A 116 20.79 9.97 3.53
C GLN A 116 21.18 9.14 4.76
N GLU A 117 21.00 9.71 5.95
CA GLU A 117 21.06 8.94 7.19
C GLU A 117 19.78 8.13 7.33
N ILE A 118 19.91 6.83 7.59
CA ILE A 118 18.78 5.91 7.81
C ILE A 118 19.04 5.02 9.01
N SER A 119 18.00 4.44 9.58
CA SER A 119 18.12 3.32 10.52
C SER A 119 17.85 2.02 9.79
N VAL A 120 18.79 1.06 9.88
CA VAL A 120 18.73 -0.25 9.23
C VAL A 120 18.45 -1.31 10.26
N VAL A 121 17.51 -2.20 9.95
CA VAL A 121 17.13 -3.36 10.76
C VAL A 121 17.40 -4.63 9.95
N PHE A 122 18.16 -5.55 10.53
CA PHE A 122 18.25 -6.94 10.08
C PHE A 122 17.66 -7.84 11.15
N ALA A 123 16.76 -8.74 10.75
CA ALA A 123 16.20 -9.77 11.61
C ALA A 123 16.32 -11.12 10.93
N ASP A 124 16.79 -12.13 11.64
CA ASP A 124 17.08 -13.47 11.11
C ASP A 124 16.56 -14.55 12.07
N VAL A 125 15.98 -15.58 11.50
CA VAL A 125 15.33 -16.65 12.29
C VAL A 125 16.38 -17.58 12.85
N ARG A 126 16.49 -17.67 14.18
CA ARG A 126 17.43 -18.56 14.87
C ARG A 126 16.92 -19.99 14.90
N GLY A 127 17.81 -20.93 14.58
CA GLY A 127 17.47 -22.36 14.50
C GLY A 127 16.89 -22.79 13.13
N PHE A 128 16.65 -21.83 12.21
CA PHE A 128 16.04 -22.12 10.92
C PHE A 128 16.81 -23.16 10.09
N THR A 129 18.14 -23.07 10.02
CA THR A 129 18.98 -24.03 9.26
C THR A 129 18.73 -25.46 9.72
N THR A 130 18.74 -25.70 11.03
CA THR A 130 18.48 -27.02 11.61
C THR A 130 17.07 -27.49 11.30
N TYR A 131 16.07 -26.60 11.42
CA TYR A 131 14.69 -26.91 11.09
C TYR A 131 14.52 -27.27 9.60
N SER A 132 15.11 -26.47 8.71
CA SER A 132 14.99 -26.66 7.26
C SER A 132 15.66 -27.92 6.73
N GLU A 133 16.65 -28.48 7.46
CA GLU A 133 17.28 -29.77 7.14
C GLU A 133 16.40 -30.97 7.50
N GLN A 134 15.47 -30.81 8.44
CA GLN A 134 14.65 -31.90 9.00
C GLN A 134 13.19 -31.87 8.56
N ALA A 135 12.66 -30.68 8.25
CA ALA A 135 11.26 -30.49 7.89
C ALA A 135 11.01 -30.69 6.39
N PRO A 136 9.79 -31.10 5.98
CA PRO A 136 9.38 -31.09 4.59
C PRO A 136 9.50 -29.68 3.97
N PRO A 137 9.92 -29.53 2.70
CA PRO A 137 10.08 -28.24 2.05
C PRO A 137 8.82 -27.36 2.10
N GLU A 138 7.65 -27.96 2.00
CA GLU A 138 6.35 -27.27 2.05
C GLU A 138 6.11 -26.62 3.43
N ASP A 139 6.50 -27.30 4.51
CA ASP A 139 6.38 -26.78 5.88
C ASP A 139 7.39 -25.66 6.12
N VAL A 140 8.60 -25.79 5.58
CA VAL A 140 9.63 -24.73 5.62
C VAL A 140 9.11 -23.45 4.95
N VAL A 141 8.53 -23.55 3.75
CA VAL A 141 7.97 -22.40 3.01
C VAL A 141 6.79 -21.81 3.78
N LYS A 142 5.90 -22.64 4.33
CA LYS A 142 4.77 -22.16 5.13
C LYS A 142 5.23 -21.38 6.35
N LEU A 143 6.20 -21.91 7.08
CA LEU A 143 6.78 -21.27 8.26
C LEU A 143 7.43 -19.93 7.92
N LEU A 144 8.25 -19.89 6.86
CA LEU A 144 8.87 -18.63 6.40
C LEU A 144 7.82 -17.59 6.03
N ASN A 145 6.77 -17.98 5.31
CA ASN A 145 5.70 -17.04 4.92
C ASN A 145 4.97 -16.48 6.14
N GLU A 146 4.76 -17.26 7.20
CA GLU A 146 4.19 -16.80 8.47
C GLU A 146 5.10 -15.72 9.12
N TYR A 147 6.41 -15.99 9.23
CA TYR A 147 7.36 -15.04 9.81
C TYR A 147 7.52 -13.78 8.97
N PHE A 148 7.58 -13.91 7.64
CA PHE A 148 7.70 -12.78 6.74
C PHE A 148 6.45 -11.90 6.74
N THR A 149 5.25 -12.50 6.85
CA THR A 149 4.00 -11.76 7.00
C THR A 149 4.03 -10.92 8.27
N LEU A 150 4.37 -11.56 9.40
CA LEU A 150 4.47 -10.90 10.70
C LEU A 150 5.49 -9.74 10.67
N ALA A 151 6.68 -9.98 10.10
CA ALA A 151 7.73 -8.97 10.00
C ALA A 151 7.30 -7.80 9.11
N THR A 152 6.68 -8.09 7.97
CA THR A 152 6.21 -7.08 7.02
C THR A 152 5.15 -6.19 7.64
N GLU A 153 4.15 -6.76 8.31
CA GLU A 153 3.10 -5.99 8.99
C GLU A 153 3.67 -5.08 10.08
N ILE A 154 4.61 -5.57 10.88
CA ILE A 154 5.24 -4.80 11.95
C ILE A 154 6.06 -3.64 11.39
N ILE A 155 6.83 -3.87 10.32
CA ILE A 155 7.64 -2.85 9.66
C ILE A 155 6.75 -1.79 9.02
N PHE A 156 5.72 -2.18 8.27
CA PHE A 156 4.83 -1.26 7.58
C PHE A 156 3.95 -0.44 8.55
N ASN A 157 3.49 -1.03 9.65
CA ASN A 157 2.73 -0.31 10.68
C ASN A 157 3.56 0.79 11.38
N ARG A 158 4.90 0.76 11.21
CA ARG A 158 5.83 1.80 11.69
C ARG A 158 6.39 2.66 10.57
N GLU A 159 5.76 2.57 9.40
CA GLU A 159 6.15 3.29 8.18
C GLU A 159 7.60 2.99 7.76
N GLY A 160 8.08 1.78 8.05
CA GLY A 160 9.36 1.29 7.58
C GLY A 160 9.30 0.80 6.14
N THR A 161 10.43 0.83 5.46
CA THR A 161 10.59 0.26 4.13
C THR A 161 11.20 -1.12 4.24
N LEU A 162 10.46 -2.13 3.78
CA LEU A 162 10.99 -3.48 3.59
C LEU A 162 11.87 -3.48 2.33
N ASP A 163 13.16 -3.76 2.49
CA ASP A 163 14.09 -3.84 1.35
C ASP A 163 13.93 -5.21 0.64
N LYS A 164 14.27 -6.28 1.35
CA LYS A 164 14.22 -7.64 0.80
C LYS A 164 14.26 -8.71 1.87
N PHE A 165 13.88 -9.91 1.46
CA PHE A 165 14.18 -11.13 2.19
C PHE A 165 15.49 -11.74 1.70
N LEU A 166 16.32 -12.23 2.61
CA LEU A 166 17.66 -12.80 2.35
C LEU A 166 17.74 -14.18 3.00
N GLY A 167 17.22 -15.18 2.29
CA GLY A 167 16.98 -16.52 2.88
C GLY A 167 15.90 -16.44 3.94
N ASP A 168 16.24 -16.68 5.18
CA ASP A 168 15.39 -16.57 6.37
C ASP A 168 15.51 -15.21 7.10
N ALA A 169 16.33 -14.30 6.57
CA ALA A 169 16.51 -12.96 7.11
C ALA A 169 15.64 -11.93 6.40
N VAL A 170 15.27 -10.89 7.16
CA VAL A 170 14.56 -9.70 6.68
C VAL A 170 15.48 -8.50 6.81
N MET A 171 15.57 -7.70 5.76
CA MET A 171 16.22 -6.39 5.78
C MET A 171 15.16 -5.30 5.61
N ALA A 172 15.16 -4.34 6.52
CA ALA A 172 14.31 -3.15 6.45
C ALA A 172 15.08 -1.89 6.86
N PHE A 173 14.57 -0.74 6.49
CA PHE A 173 15.13 0.54 6.91
C PHE A 173 14.04 1.60 7.11
N PHE A 174 14.41 2.67 7.82
CA PHE A 174 13.54 3.79 8.17
C PHE A 174 14.21 5.10 7.75
N ASN A 175 13.43 6.15 7.52
CA ASN A 175 13.82 7.46 6.99
C ASN A 175 14.02 7.50 5.45
N ALA A 176 13.50 6.52 4.71
CA ALA A 176 13.45 6.57 3.24
C ALA A 176 12.34 5.61 2.74
N PRO A 177 11.64 5.90 1.64
CA PRO A 177 11.78 7.11 0.79
C PRO A 177 11.34 8.41 1.47
N GLU A 178 10.45 8.36 2.45
CA GLU A 178 9.95 9.49 3.22
C GLU A 178 10.87 9.80 4.41
N GLU A 179 11.05 11.10 4.71
CA GLU A 179 11.87 11.54 5.83
C GLU A 179 11.12 11.39 7.17
N GLN A 180 11.79 10.82 8.16
CA GLN A 180 11.25 10.53 9.48
C GLN A 180 12.23 11.01 10.55
N ALA A 181 11.90 12.06 11.26
CA ALA A 181 12.76 12.60 12.32
C ALA A 181 13.00 11.60 13.47
N ASP A 182 12.07 10.67 13.68
CA ASP A 182 12.05 9.64 14.72
C ASP A 182 12.47 8.24 14.22
N HIS A 183 13.11 8.14 13.04
CA HIS A 183 13.49 6.86 12.44
C HIS A 183 14.29 5.91 13.35
N PRO A 184 15.16 6.38 14.27
CA PRO A 184 15.86 5.47 15.18
C PRO A 184 14.91 4.83 16.20
N TYR A 185 13.92 5.60 16.69
CA TYR A 185 12.89 5.09 17.61
C TYR A 185 11.99 4.06 16.89
N ARG A 186 11.53 4.36 15.68
CA ARG A 186 10.70 3.45 14.88
C ARG A 186 11.42 2.14 14.61
N ALA A 187 12.72 2.18 14.32
CA ALA A 187 13.53 1.00 14.04
C ALA A 187 13.65 0.09 15.29
N VAL A 188 13.91 0.65 16.46
CA VAL A 188 14.03 -0.16 17.69
C VAL A 188 12.67 -0.65 18.18
N ASP A 189 11.60 0.15 18.03
CA ASP A 189 10.24 -0.30 18.35
C ASP A 189 9.79 -1.44 17.42
N ALA A 190 10.14 -1.37 16.12
CA ALA A 190 9.91 -2.47 15.19
C ALA A 190 10.64 -3.74 15.62
N ALA A 191 11.92 -3.62 15.99
CA ALA A 191 12.74 -4.75 16.44
C ALA A 191 12.17 -5.42 17.70
N LEU A 192 11.77 -4.63 18.70
CA LEU A 192 11.15 -5.14 19.93
C LEU A 192 9.77 -5.76 19.66
N ALA A 193 8.98 -5.14 18.78
CA ALA A 193 7.68 -5.67 18.40
C ALA A 193 7.80 -7.02 17.66
N LEU A 194 8.82 -7.19 16.82
CA LEU A 194 9.15 -8.46 16.17
C LEU A 194 9.41 -9.56 17.21
N GLN A 195 10.23 -9.28 18.23
CA GLN A 195 10.52 -10.25 19.29
C GLN A 195 9.26 -10.61 20.09
N ARG A 196 8.42 -9.61 20.43
CA ARG A 196 7.16 -9.87 21.17
C ARG A 196 6.20 -10.74 20.35
N ALA A 197 5.98 -10.38 19.09
CA ALA A 197 5.04 -11.09 18.22
C ALA A 197 5.44 -12.54 17.97
N ILE A 198 6.74 -12.82 17.86
CA ILE A 198 7.25 -14.21 17.77
C ILE A 198 7.08 -14.97 19.08
N ALA A 199 7.35 -14.33 20.21
CA ALA A 199 7.13 -14.95 21.50
C ALA A 199 5.65 -15.32 21.70
N GLU A 200 4.73 -14.44 21.35
CA GLU A 200 3.27 -14.69 21.38
C GLU A 200 2.87 -15.84 20.45
N ARG A 201 3.40 -15.87 19.23
CA ARG A 201 3.15 -16.97 18.28
C ARG A 201 3.63 -18.30 18.86
N ASN A 202 4.82 -18.36 19.44
CA ASN A 202 5.38 -19.58 19.99
C ASN A 202 4.55 -20.16 21.15
N VAL A 203 3.82 -19.34 21.89
CA VAL A 203 2.87 -19.78 22.92
C VAL A 203 1.61 -20.40 22.32
N SER A 204 1.19 -19.94 21.14
CA SER A 204 -0.08 -20.35 20.52
C SER A 204 0.02 -21.54 19.57
N VAL A 205 1.21 -22.04 19.25
CA VAL A 205 1.43 -23.11 18.27
C VAL A 205 2.21 -24.26 18.92
N ASP A 206 1.65 -25.46 18.85
CA ASP A 206 2.37 -26.71 19.15
C ASP A 206 3.39 -26.95 18.02
N GLY A 207 4.62 -26.49 18.19
CA GLY A 207 5.67 -26.64 17.22
C GLY A 207 7.01 -26.10 17.71
N GLU A 208 8.01 -26.10 16.83
CA GLU A 208 9.34 -25.59 17.14
C GLU A 208 9.33 -24.10 17.43
N ALA A 209 9.76 -23.70 18.61
CA ALA A 209 9.84 -22.31 19.03
C ALA A 209 11.07 -21.66 18.37
N LEU A 210 10.84 -20.96 17.29
CA LEU A 210 11.88 -20.14 16.64
C LEU A 210 11.90 -18.73 17.23
N THR A 211 13.03 -18.07 17.15
CA THR A 211 13.22 -16.70 17.65
C THR A 211 14.00 -15.90 16.62
N PHE A 212 13.94 -14.57 16.72
CA PHE A 212 14.81 -13.72 15.92
C PHE A 212 16.10 -13.37 16.66
N GLY A 213 17.21 -13.26 15.91
CA GLY A 213 18.36 -12.42 16.25
C GLY A 213 18.26 -11.14 15.44
N ILE A 214 18.28 -9.97 16.11
CA ILE A 214 18.04 -8.70 15.45
C ILE A 214 19.23 -7.76 15.66
N GLY A 215 19.65 -7.05 14.58
CA GLY A 215 20.63 -5.99 14.62
C GLY A 215 20.07 -4.69 14.10
N VAL A 216 20.25 -3.59 14.84
CA VAL A 216 19.84 -2.24 14.45
C VAL A 216 21.02 -1.31 14.48
N HIS A 217 21.24 -0.57 13.39
CA HIS A 217 22.27 0.46 13.29
C HIS A 217 21.73 1.65 12.48
N LEU A 218 22.25 2.83 12.75
CA LEU A 218 21.95 4.05 12.00
C LEU A 218 23.22 4.66 11.42
N GLY A 219 23.11 5.32 10.30
CA GLY A 219 24.18 6.05 9.66
C GLY A 219 23.91 6.38 8.21
N ASP A 220 24.88 7.02 7.58
CA ASP A 220 24.81 7.45 6.18
C ASP A 220 24.88 6.26 5.20
N VAL A 221 24.02 6.31 4.22
CA VAL A 221 23.97 5.37 3.07
C VAL A 221 23.71 6.13 1.78
N VAL A 222 23.84 5.44 0.65
CA VAL A 222 23.19 5.83 -0.60
C VAL A 222 21.92 4.98 -0.72
N VAL A 223 20.75 5.64 -0.71
CA VAL A 223 19.44 4.99 -0.87
C VAL A 223 18.80 5.43 -2.17
N GLY A 224 18.25 4.49 -2.94
CA GLY A 224 17.61 4.76 -4.23
C GLY A 224 17.47 3.54 -5.11
N ASN A 225 17.22 3.78 -6.40
CA ASN A 225 17.06 2.72 -7.41
C ASN A 225 18.43 2.25 -7.90
N ILE A 226 18.84 1.10 -7.43
CA ILE A 226 20.16 0.52 -7.71
C ILE A 226 19.98 -0.73 -8.58
N GLY A 227 20.73 -0.80 -9.67
CA GLY A 227 20.70 -1.95 -10.59
C GLY A 227 20.93 -1.54 -12.03
N THR A 228 20.10 -2.04 -12.92
CA THR A 228 20.14 -1.75 -14.37
C THR A 228 18.78 -1.21 -14.82
N SER A 229 18.72 -0.65 -16.04
CA SER A 229 17.43 -0.21 -16.63
C SER A 229 16.40 -1.33 -16.81
N LYS A 230 16.81 -2.60 -16.74
CA LYS A 230 15.92 -3.77 -16.87
C LYS A 230 15.57 -4.43 -15.55
N ALA A 231 16.39 -4.21 -14.51
CA ALA A 231 16.19 -4.79 -13.18
C ALA A 231 16.84 -3.86 -12.14
N MET A 232 16.01 -3.27 -11.30
CA MET A 232 16.44 -2.37 -10.24
C MET A 232 15.68 -2.69 -8.94
N ASN A 233 16.32 -2.38 -7.83
CA ASN A 233 15.70 -2.45 -6.51
C ASN A 233 15.83 -1.08 -5.85
N TYR A 234 14.78 -0.64 -5.17
CA TYR A 234 14.88 0.47 -4.24
C TYR A 234 15.54 -0.06 -2.97
N THR A 235 16.78 0.31 -2.72
CA THR A 235 17.61 -0.29 -1.67
C THR A 235 18.62 0.71 -1.12
N ALA A 236 19.22 0.36 0.01
CA ALA A 236 20.28 1.12 0.66
C ALA A 236 21.65 0.42 0.49
N ILE A 237 22.68 1.20 0.16
CA ILE A 237 24.08 0.73 0.06
C ILE A 237 24.98 1.61 0.91
N GLY A 238 25.77 0.98 1.78
CA GLY A 238 26.74 1.66 2.64
C GLY A 238 27.26 0.75 3.73
N ASP A 239 28.29 1.22 4.45
CA ASP A 239 28.85 0.52 5.59
C ASP A 239 27.81 0.30 6.70
N THR A 240 26.89 1.24 6.87
CA THR A 240 25.76 1.17 7.80
C THR A 240 24.94 -0.13 7.64
N VAL A 241 24.69 -0.55 6.38
CA VAL A 241 23.98 -1.80 6.09
C VAL A 241 24.78 -3.02 6.57
N ASN A 242 26.10 -3.00 6.34
CA ASN A 242 26.99 -4.08 6.75
C ASN A 242 27.08 -4.18 8.29
N VAL A 243 27.15 -3.04 8.99
CA VAL A 243 27.17 -3.01 10.45
C VAL A 243 25.91 -3.63 11.04
N ALA A 244 24.72 -3.22 10.58
CA ALA A 244 23.44 -3.77 11.04
C ALA A 244 23.37 -5.30 10.82
N LYS A 245 23.82 -5.77 9.64
CA LYS A 245 23.90 -7.20 9.34
C LYS A 245 24.83 -7.95 10.31
N ARG A 246 26.03 -7.39 10.61
CA ARG A 246 26.98 -8.04 11.52
C ARG A 246 26.48 -8.06 12.96
N LEU A 247 25.75 -7.07 13.41
CA LEU A 247 25.05 -7.09 14.69
C LEU A 247 24.04 -8.25 14.76
N GLN A 248 23.19 -8.34 13.72
CA GLN A 248 22.23 -9.42 13.61
C GLN A 248 22.92 -10.79 13.66
N GLU A 249 24.02 -11.03 12.92
CA GLU A 249 24.77 -12.30 12.95
C GLU A 249 25.29 -12.68 14.35
N ARG A 250 25.58 -11.69 15.21
CA ARG A 250 26.06 -11.86 16.59
C ARG A 250 24.94 -11.98 17.60
N ALA A 251 23.76 -11.50 17.30
CA ALA A 251 22.63 -11.54 18.23
C ALA A 251 22.25 -12.99 18.58
N LEU A 252 22.10 -13.26 19.85
CA LEU A 252 21.60 -14.54 20.35
C LEU A 252 20.10 -14.69 20.06
N PRO A 253 19.54 -15.90 20.17
CA PRO A 253 18.10 -16.10 20.06
C PRO A 253 17.32 -15.19 21.00
N GLY A 254 16.36 -14.44 20.46
CA GLY A 254 15.55 -13.47 21.21
C GLY A 254 16.23 -12.12 21.47
N GLN A 255 17.49 -11.91 21.06
CA GLN A 255 18.25 -10.71 21.36
C GLN A 255 18.12 -9.64 20.26
N VAL A 256 18.02 -8.39 20.68
CA VAL A 256 18.14 -7.20 19.82
C VAL A 256 19.42 -6.47 20.16
N LEU A 257 20.35 -6.39 19.19
CA LEU A 257 21.59 -5.63 19.34
C LEU A 257 21.49 -4.30 18.63
N ILE A 258 21.92 -3.25 19.31
CA ILE A 258 22.01 -1.89 18.77
C ILE A 258 23.43 -1.36 18.94
N THR A 259 23.82 -0.37 18.12
CA THR A 259 25.10 0.30 18.28
C THR A 259 25.00 1.50 19.21
N GLU A 260 26.17 2.02 19.62
CA GLU A 260 26.27 3.22 20.45
C GLU A 260 25.61 4.44 19.79
N GLU A 261 25.70 4.57 18.46
CA GLU A 261 25.06 5.67 17.72
C GLU A 261 23.54 5.63 17.88
N VAL A 262 22.93 4.44 17.82
CA VAL A 262 21.50 4.25 18.08
C VAL A 262 21.18 4.57 19.53
N TYR A 263 21.96 4.01 20.47
CA TYR A 263 21.77 4.25 21.90
C TYR A 263 21.87 5.73 22.28
N GLN A 264 22.88 6.44 21.79
CA GLN A 264 23.05 7.87 22.02
C GLN A 264 21.92 8.73 21.42
N ARG A 265 21.45 8.36 20.21
CA ARG A 265 20.36 9.06 19.54
C ARG A 265 19.03 8.95 20.32
N LEU A 266 18.81 7.83 20.98
CA LEU A 266 17.58 7.53 21.73
C LEU A 266 17.69 7.96 23.21
N GLY A 267 18.88 7.92 23.77
CA GLY A 267 19.14 8.33 25.15
C GLY A 267 18.24 7.60 26.15
N ASN A 268 17.53 8.34 26.99
CA ASN A 268 16.71 7.80 28.07
C ASN A 268 15.38 7.16 27.59
N THR A 269 15.10 7.11 26.30
CA THR A 269 13.88 6.49 25.78
C THR A 269 14.00 4.96 25.62
N VAL A 270 15.18 4.40 25.86
CA VAL A 270 15.43 2.96 25.78
C VAL A 270 16.20 2.45 26.98
N GLU A 271 15.91 1.23 27.37
CA GLU A 271 16.69 0.44 28.32
C GLU A 271 17.62 -0.48 27.54
N ALA A 272 18.92 -0.38 27.78
CA ALA A 272 19.90 -1.19 27.08
C ALA A 272 21.13 -1.49 27.96
N GLU A 273 21.71 -2.67 27.78
CA GLU A 273 22.90 -3.15 28.50
C GLU A 273 24.12 -3.13 27.57
N TYR A 274 25.22 -2.55 28.03
CA TYR A 274 26.47 -2.54 27.25
C TYR A 274 27.10 -3.93 27.16
N MET A 275 27.33 -4.41 25.94
CA MET A 275 27.84 -5.75 25.62
C MET A 275 29.33 -5.78 25.28
N GLY A 276 29.98 -4.60 25.18
CA GLY A 276 31.38 -4.47 24.79
C GLY A 276 31.61 -4.02 23.36
N GLU A 277 32.83 -4.19 22.89
CA GLU A 277 33.26 -3.84 21.55
C GLU A 277 33.19 -5.01 20.58
N MET A 278 32.76 -4.72 19.36
CA MET A 278 32.71 -5.70 18.26
C MET A 278 33.56 -5.22 17.09
N SER A 279 34.56 -6.00 16.73
CA SER A 279 35.33 -5.79 15.50
C SER A 279 34.51 -6.22 14.28
N ILE A 280 34.38 -5.31 13.32
CA ILE A 280 33.69 -5.57 12.05
C ILE A 280 34.71 -5.63 10.94
N LYS A 281 34.69 -6.71 10.15
CA LYS A 281 35.59 -6.89 9.01
C LYS A 281 35.49 -5.70 8.03
N GLY A 282 36.59 -5.03 7.80
CA GLY A 282 36.71 -3.87 6.92
C GLY A 282 36.64 -2.51 7.63
N ARG A 283 36.30 -2.46 8.93
CA ARG A 283 36.41 -1.24 9.77
C ARG A 283 37.67 -1.25 10.59
N GLN A 284 38.33 -0.08 10.72
CA GLN A 284 39.53 0.09 11.57
C GLN A 284 39.16 0.22 13.06
N GLN A 285 38.01 0.80 13.35
CA GLN A 285 37.55 0.99 14.72
C GLN A 285 36.44 -0.03 15.05
N PRO A 286 36.50 -0.64 16.24
CA PRO A 286 35.42 -1.47 16.73
C PRO A 286 34.14 -0.65 16.93
N VAL A 287 33.00 -1.33 16.98
CA VAL A 287 31.70 -0.75 17.25
C VAL A 287 31.27 -1.13 18.67
N HIS A 288 30.88 -0.16 19.47
CA HIS A 288 30.30 -0.41 20.79
C HIS A 288 28.87 -0.92 20.64
N VAL A 289 28.57 -2.04 21.29
CA VAL A 289 27.32 -2.77 21.11
C VAL A 289 26.55 -2.81 22.43
N TYR A 290 25.24 -2.64 22.33
CA TYR A 290 24.31 -2.71 23.43
C TYR A 290 23.22 -3.74 23.13
N HIS A 291 22.79 -4.48 24.14
CA HIS A 291 21.60 -5.29 24.11
C HIS A 291 20.39 -4.42 24.50
N LEU A 292 19.47 -4.24 23.58
CA LEU A 292 18.23 -3.49 23.81
C LEU A 292 17.26 -4.37 24.63
N LEU A 293 16.85 -3.89 25.80
CA LEU A 293 15.95 -4.60 26.71
C LEU A 293 14.50 -4.14 26.56
N GLY A 294 14.28 -2.84 26.28
CA GLY A 294 12.94 -2.28 26.17
C GLY A 294 12.95 -0.80 25.78
N LEU A 295 11.74 -0.27 25.63
CA LEU A 295 11.48 1.18 25.63
C LEU A 295 11.17 1.61 27.05
N ALA A 296 11.74 2.77 27.47
CA ALA A 296 11.58 3.33 28.81
C ALA A 296 10.20 4.00 29.01
#